data_1c83a67ce00791c8111bccd98de167b9
#
_entry.id   1c83a67ce00791c8111bccd98de167b9
#
_cell.length_a   1.000
_cell.length_b   1.000
_cell.length_c   1.000
_cell.angle_alpha   90.00
_cell.angle_beta   90.00
_cell.angle_gamma   90.00
#
_symmetry.space_group_name_H-M   'P 1'
#
loop_
_entity.id
_entity.type
_entity.pdbx_description
1 polymer ?
#
loop_
_entity_poly.entity_id
_entity_poly.type
_entity_poly.pdbx_seq_one_letter_code
_entity_poly.pdbx_strand_id
1 'polypeptide(L)'
;DIGADHYYYDDFQNEEIMRRIAERCYLPANKAILEMIKTSGGKFKVAFSISGLALEQMEIYSPEVIDSFKELAATGNVEFLAETYAHSLASLGENVEEFQDQVKKHKEKIHDLFGVKPKVFRNTELIYSDDISDAVYKMGFKGMLTEGAKHILGWKSPNYMYSSCIQPQLKLLLKNDRFSEDLSMRFNNYNWNEYPLTADKYISWIAATP
;
A
#
# COMPACT_ATOMS: atom_id res chain seq x y z
N ASP A 1 -23.68 -27.46 19.63
CA ASP A 1 -23.29 -27.84 18.25
C ASP A 1 -23.46 -26.63 17.35
N ILE A 2 -22.38 -25.98 17.10
CA ILE A 2 -22.32 -25.01 16.05
C ILE A 2 -22.25 -25.87 14.77
N GLY A 3 -23.31 -25.83 13.95
CA GLY A 3 -23.47 -26.71 12.80
C GLY A 3 -22.28 -26.73 11.85
N ALA A 4 -22.13 -27.81 11.10
CA ALA A 4 -20.97 -28.04 10.24
C ALA A 4 -20.81 -27.03 9.06
N ASP A 5 -21.81 -26.18 8.83
CA ASP A 5 -21.83 -25.20 7.75
C ASP A 5 -21.60 -23.78 8.29
N HIS A 6 -20.39 -23.54 8.79
CA HIS A 6 -19.98 -22.19 9.17
C HIS A 6 -19.50 -21.45 7.94
N TYR A 7 -20.42 -20.88 7.18
CA TYR A 7 -20.10 -19.85 6.23
C TYR A 7 -19.74 -18.57 7.00
N TYR A 8 -18.44 -18.41 7.33
CA TYR A 8 -17.93 -17.17 7.92
C TYR A 8 -17.89 -16.03 6.92
N TYR A 9 -18.05 -16.34 5.63
CA TYR A 9 -17.94 -15.39 4.52
C TYR A 9 -19.23 -15.41 3.71
N ASP A 10 -19.73 -14.24 3.39
CA ASP A 10 -20.81 -14.04 2.44
C ASP A 10 -20.22 -13.90 1.03
N ASP A 11 -20.07 -15.02 0.33
CA ASP A 11 -19.48 -15.04 -1.02
C ASP A 11 -20.23 -14.17 -2.00
N PHE A 12 -21.56 -14.12 -1.90
CA PHE A 12 -22.38 -13.29 -2.77
C PHE A 12 -22.11 -11.79 -2.56
N GLN A 13 -22.06 -11.34 -1.32
CA GLN A 13 -21.73 -9.94 -1.02
C GLN A 13 -20.29 -9.63 -1.39
N ASN A 14 -19.35 -10.53 -1.13
CA ASN A 14 -17.94 -10.34 -1.48
C ASN A 14 -17.76 -10.20 -2.99
N GLU A 15 -18.42 -11.03 -3.78
CA GLU A 15 -18.43 -10.94 -5.24
C GLU A 15 -19.02 -9.61 -5.71
N GLU A 16 -20.21 -9.23 -5.22
CA GLU A 16 -20.86 -7.97 -5.60
C GLU A 16 -20.01 -6.75 -5.29
N ILE A 17 -19.40 -6.70 -4.07
CA ILE A 17 -18.54 -5.61 -3.66
C ILE A 17 -17.28 -5.57 -4.53
N MET A 18 -16.63 -6.73 -4.73
CA MET A 18 -15.38 -6.77 -5.50
C MET A 18 -15.61 -6.36 -6.95
N ARG A 19 -16.65 -6.87 -7.63
CA ARG A 19 -16.99 -6.49 -9.00
C ARG A 19 -17.27 -4.99 -9.12
N ARG A 20 -18.06 -4.44 -8.20
CA ARG A 20 -18.36 -3.00 -8.16
C ARG A 20 -17.12 -2.14 -7.99
N ILE A 21 -16.19 -2.55 -7.11
CA ILE A 21 -14.93 -1.82 -6.89
C ILE A 21 -13.99 -2.00 -8.09
N ALA A 22 -13.96 -3.19 -8.69
CA ALA A 22 -13.19 -3.44 -9.90
C ALA A 22 -13.59 -2.48 -11.03
N GLU A 23 -14.88 -2.39 -11.32
CA GLU A 23 -15.41 -1.55 -12.40
C GLU A 23 -15.25 -0.05 -12.13
N ARG A 24 -15.48 0.39 -10.89
CA ARG A 24 -15.51 1.82 -10.53
C ARG A 24 -14.17 2.38 -10.10
N CYS A 25 -13.24 1.55 -9.66
CA CYS A 25 -11.97 1.98 -9.09
C CYS A 25 -10.77 1.31 -9.75
N TYR A 26 -10.57 0.00 -9.57
CA TYR A 26 -9.30 -0.63 -9.97
C TYR A 26 -9.03 -0.55 -11.47
N LEU A 27 -9.96 -0.98 -12.31
CA LEU A 27 -9.75 -1.00 -13.76
C LEU A 27 -9.56 0.40 -14.35
N PRO A 28 -10.41 1.41 -14.05
CA PRO A 28 -10.18 2.76 -14.57
C PRO A 28 -8.91 3.42 -14.01
N ALA A 29 -8.57 3.19 -12.75
CA ALA A 29 -7.34 3.71 -12.15
C ALA A 29 -6.09 3.09 -12.79
N ASN A 30 -6.06 1.76 -12.94
CA ASN A 30 -4.93 1.06 -13.55
C ASN A 30 -4.75 1.46 -15.02
N LYS A 31 -5.85 1.64 -15.76
CA LYS A 31 -5.81 2.16 -17.13
C LYS A 31 -5.22 3.56 -17.19
N ALA A 32 -5.65 4.47 -16.32
CA ALA A 32 -5.12 5.84 -16.27
C ALA A 32 -3.63 5.85 -15.90
N ILE A 33 -3.20 5.04 -14.94
CA ILE A 33 -1.80 4.90 -14.53
C ILE A 33 -0.96 4.36 -15.69
N LEU A 34 -1.44 3.34 -16.40
CA LEU A 34 -0.74 2.77 -17.55
C LEU A 34 -0.56 3.81 -18.66
N GLU A 35 -1.58 4.62 -18.91
CA GLU A 35 -1.51 5.73 -19.88
C GLU A 35 -0.50 6.78 -19.45
N MET A 36 -0.48 7.18 -18.17
CA MET A 36 0.50 8.10 -17.62
C MET A 36 1.94 7.56 -17.74
N ILE A 37 2.16 6.29 -17.49
CA ILE A 37 3.47 5.66 -17.70
C ILE A 37 3.90 5.77 -19.16
N LYS A 38 3.01 5.41 -20.10
CA LYS A 38 3.27 5.44 -21.54
C LYS A 38 3.55 6.87 -22.05
N THR A 39 2.70 7.82 -21.69
CA THR A 39 2.79 9.22 -22.16
C THR A 39 3.95 9.99 -21.54
N SER A 40 4.37 9.63 -20.33
CA SER A 40 5.54 10.25 -19.68
C SER A 40 6.89 9.70 -20.19
N GLY A 41 6.89 8.76 -21.13
CA GLY A 41 8.11 8.08 -21.57
C GLY A 41 8.80 7.31 -20.44
N GLY A 42 8.01 6.71 -19.54
CA GLY A 42 8.49 5.94 -18.40
C GLY A 42 9.04 6.75 -17.22
N LYS A 43 8.80 8.05 -17.19
CA LYS A 43 9.21 8.91 -16.06
C LYS A 43 8.26 8.79 -14.88
N PHE A 44 6.98 8.53 -15.13
CA PHE A 44 6.00 8.31 -14.09
C PHE A 44 6.19 6.91 -13.48
N LYS A 45 6.31 6.87 -12.17
CA LYS A 45 6.46 5.62 -11.39
C LYS A 45 5.46 5.61 -10.24
N VAL A 46 5.00 4.43 -9.89
CA VAL A 46 4.01 4.24 -8.82
C VAL A 46 4.34 2.99 -8.01
N ALA A 47 3.98 3.01 -6.73
CA ALA A 47 4.05 1.85 -5.86
C ALA A 47 2.65 1.45 -5.38
N PHE A 48 2.38 0.15 -5.34
CA PHE A 48 1.14 -0.41 -4.83
C PHE A 48 1.40 -1.24 -3.57
N SER A 49 0.52 -1.10 -2.59
CA SER A 49 0.40 -1.97 -1.43
C SER A 49 -0.97 -2.64 -1.50
N ILE A 50 -0.99 -3.95 -1.65
CA ILE A 50 -2.21 -4.76 -1.84
C ILE A 50 -2.05 -6.01 -0.98
N SER A 51 -2.93 -6.20 -0.01
CA SER A 51 -2.84 -7.35 0.89
C SER A 51 -3.06 -8.68 0.15
N GLY A 52 -2.51 -9.76 0.69
CA GLY A 52 -2.67 -11.09 0.13
C GLY A 52 -4.14 -11.51 0.01
N LEU A 53 -4.95 -11.18 1.01
CA LEU A 53 -6.39 -11.47 0.98
C LEU A 53 -7.11 -10.67 -0.12
N ALA A 54 -6.74 -9.41 -0.34
CA ALA A 54 -7.33 -8.63 -1.44
C ALA A 54 -6.95 -9.24 -2.80
N LEU A 55 -5.72 -9.71 -2.96
CA LEU A 55 -5.28 -10.40 -4.17
C LEU A 55 -6.06 -11.71 -4.39
N GLU A 56 -6.27 -12.52 -3.34
CA GLU A 56 -7.10 -13.73 -3.44
C GLU A 56 -8.53 -13.41 -3.87
N GLN A 57 -9.15 -12.39 -3.31
CA GLN A 57 -10.49 -11.97 -3.70
C GLN A 57 -10.55 -11.47 -5.15
N MET A 58 -9.53 -10.75 -5.60
CA MET A 58 -9.43 -10.32 -7.00
C MET A 58 -9.30 -11.53 -7.93
N GLU A 59 -8.48 -12.53 -7.60
CA GLU A 59 -8.36 -13.75 -8.40
C GLU A 59 -9.67 -14.52 -8.53
N ILE A 60 -10.47 -14.55 -7.46
CA ILE A 60 -11.73 -15.29 -7.42
C ILE A 60 -12.85 -14.53 -8.13
N TYR A 61 -13.03 -13.24 -7.84
CA TYR A 61 -14.23 -12.50 -8.22
C TYR A 61 -14.02 -11.51 -9.37
N SER A 62 -12.77 -11.10 -9.64
CA SER A 62 -12.44 -10.10 -10.69
C SER A 62 -11.04 -10.31 -11.24
N PRO A 63 -10.76 -11.46 -11.89
CA PRO A 63 -9.41 -11.79 -12.38
C PRO A 63 -8.86 -10.77 -13.38
N GLU A 64 -9.71 -10.04 -14.07
CA GLU A 64 -9.34 -8.94 -14.98
C GLU A 64 -8.59 -7.80 -14.25
N VAL A 65 -8.82 -7.63 -12.95
CA VAL A 65 -8.06 -6.67 -12.13
C VAL A 65 -6.61 -7.15 -11.96
N ILE A 66 -6.43 -8.46 -11.69
CA ILE A 66 -5.09 -9.04 -11.61
C ILE A 66 -4.35 -8.88 -12.94
N ASP A 67 -5.03 -9.11 -14.07
CA ASP A 67 -4.42 -8.96 -15.39
C ASP A 67 -4.03 -7.50 -15.66
N SER A 68 -4.83 -6.53 -15.22
CA SER A 68 -4.48 -5.12 -15.31
C SER A 68 -3.25 -4.75 -14.48
N PHE A 69 -3.07 -5.35 -13.30
CA PHE A 69 -1.85 -5.19 -12.49
C PHE A 69 -0.63 -5.87 -13.11
N LYS A 70 -0.80 -7.04 -13.77
CA LYS A 70 0.29 -7.69 -14.53
C LYS A 70 0.76 -6.79 -15.68
N GLU A 71 -0.17 -6.14 -16.39
CA GLU A 71 0.17 -5.21 -17.46
C GLU A 71 0.98 -4.02 -16.92
N LEU A 72 0.60 -3.47 -15.77
CA LEU A 72 1.34 -2.44 -15.07
C LEU A 72 2.74 -2.93 -14.64
N ALA A 73 2.84 -4.13 -14.05
CA ALA A 73 4.11 -4.72 -13.63
C ALA A 73 5.08 -4.87 -14.80
N ALA A 74 4.57 -5.30 -15.97
CA ALA A 74 5.36 -5.50 -17.18
C ALA A 74 6.01 -4.21 -17.71
N THR A 75 5.53 -3.02 -17.33
CA THR A 75 6.15 -1.74 -17.70
C THR A 75 7.51 -1.50 -17.05
N GLY A 76 7.81 -2.15 -15.94
CA GLY A 76 8.99 -1.90 -15.11
C GLY A 76 8.94 -0.58 -14.31
N ASN A 77 7.83 0.15 -14.36
CA ASN A 77 7.63 1.44 -13.68
C ASN A 77 6.76 1.33 -12.43
N VAL A 78 6.40 0.12 -12.05
CA VAL A 78 5.55 -0.17 -10.89
C VAL A 78 6.33 -0.99 -9.88
N GLU A 79 6.26 -0.59 -8.61
CA GLU A 79 6.76 -1.35 -7.49
C GLU A 79 5.59 -1.91 -6.66
N PHE A 80 5.65 -3.18 -6.30
CA PHE A 80 4.73 -3.77 -5.33
C PHE A 80 5.43 -3.83 -3.98
N LEU A 81 4.79 -3.27 -2.96
CA LEU A 81 5.28 -3.27 -1.60
C LEU A 81 4.95 -4.60 -0.93
N ALA A 82 5.78 -5.02 0.03
CA ALA A 82 5.41 -6.12 0.91
C ALA A 82 4.65 -5.60 2.13
N GLU A 83 3.72 -6.42 2.61
CA GLU A 83 2.98 -6.18 3.85
C GLU A 83 2.66 -7.53 4.54
N THR A 84 1.96 -7.51 5.67
CA THR A 84 1.40 -8.74 6.25
C THR A 84 0.30 -9.28 5.34
N TYR A 85 0.27 -10.59 5.13
CA TYR A 85 -0.64 -11.23 4.15
C TYR A 85 -2.11 -10.87 4.36
N ALA A 86 -2.55 -10.92 5.61
CA ALA A 86 -3.93 -10.67 6.00
C ALA A 86 -4.18 -9.21 6.46
N HIS A 87 -3.24 -8.28 6.21
CA HIS A 87 -3.27 -6.93 6.76
C HIS A 87 -3.41 -6.94 8.29
N SER A 88 -2.73 -7.87 8.94
CA SER A 88 -2.83 -8.11 10.37
C SER A 88 -1.88 -7.25 11.20
N LEU A 89 -2.16 -7.13 12.50
CA LEU A 89 -1.30 -6.48 13.48
C LEU A 89 -0.23 -7.43 14.06
N ALA A 90 0.14 -8.50 13.34
CA ALA A 90 1.12 -9.49 13.80
C ALA A 90 2.48 -8.89 14.19
N SER A 91 2.82 -7.72 13.64
CA SER A 91 4.04 -6.99 14.01
C SER A 91 4.06 -6.47 15.46
N LEU A 92 2.91 -6.41 16.14
CA LEU A 92 2.77 -5.99 17.54
C LEU A 92 2.76 -7.16 18.51
N GLY A 93 2.66 -8.38 17.98
CA GLY A 93 2.64 -9.60 18.80
C GLY A 93 4.04 -9.97 19.32
N GLU A 94 4.07 -10.75 20.40
CA GLU A 94 5.31 -11.33 20.91
C GLU A 94 5.87 -12.41 19.97
N ASN A 95 5.02 -12.99 19.11
CA ASN A 95 5.40 -14.01 18.15
C ASN A 95 5.90 -13.37 16.83
N VAL A 96 7.21 -13.18 16.79
CA VAL A 96 7.89 -12.65 15.58
C VAL A 96 7.79 -13.62 14.39
N GLU A 97 7.64 -14.92 14.63
CA GLU A 97 7.54 -15.95 13.57
C GLU A 97 6.27 -15.74 12.75
N GLU A 98 5.12 -15.52 13.40
CA GLU A 98 3.86 -15.23 12.70
C GLU A 98 3.97 -14.01 11.79
N PHE A 99 4.60 -12.95 12.28
CA PHE A 99 4.84 -11.75 11.47
C PHE A 99 5.69 -12.06 10.24
N GLN A 100 6.79 -12.81 10.43
CA GLN A 100 7.70 -13.19 9.34
C GLN A 100 7.03 -14.11 8.33
N ASP A 101 6.22 -15.06 8.78
CA ASP A 101 5.50 -16.00 7.93
C ASP A 101 4.46 -15.30 7.05
N GLN A 102 3.70 -14.38 7.61
CA GLN A 102 2.76 -13.58 6.83
C GLN A 102 3.46 -12.73 5.76
N VAL A 103 4.56 -12.09 6.11
CA VAL A 103 5.35 -11.29 5.16
C VAL A 103 5.96 -12.19 4.08
N LYS A 104 6.47 -13.37 4.44
CA LYS A 104 6.99 -14.34 3.48
C LYS A 104 5.91 -14.80 2.51
N LYS A 105 4.75 -15.23 3.01
CA LYS A 105 3.60 -15.63 2.21
C LYS A 105 3.17 -14.53 1.24
N HIS A 106 3.17 -13.28 1.72
CA HIS A 106 2.84 -12.14 0.87
C HIS A 106 3.85 -11.91 -0.25
N LYS A 107 5.16 -11.98 0.05
CA LYS A 107 6.22 -11.86 -0.97
C LYS A 107 6.12 -12.94 -2.04
N GLU A 108 5.83 -14.17 -1.64
CA GLU A 108 5.61 -15.30 -2.54
C GLU A 108 4.40 -15.02 -3.45
N LYS A 109 3.27 -14.59 -2.90
CA LYS A 109 2.07 -14.24 -3.67
C LYS A 109 2.34 -13.14 -4.70
N ILE A 110 3.03 -12.06 -4.32
CA ILE A 110 3.41 -10.99 -5.25
C ILE A 110 4.34 -11.50 -6.34
N HIS A 111 5.29 -12.38 -5.99
CA HIS A 111 6.19 -12.96 -6.97
C HIS A 111 5.45 -13.86 -7.98
N ASP A 112 4.56 -14.71 -7.49
CA ASP A 112 3.81 -15.64 -8.32
C ASP A 112 2.87 -14.92 -9.29
N LEU A 113 2.21 -13.85 -8.84
CA LEU A 113 1.28 -13.09 -9.68
C LEU A 113 1.99 -12.15 -10.68
N PHE A 114 3.04 -11.48 -10.25
CA PHE A 114 3.62 -10.34 -10.98
C PHE A 114 5.09 -10.53 -11.39
N GLY A 115 5.74 -11.61 -10.97
CA GLY A 115 7.14 -11.91 -11.29
C GLY A 115 8.15 -10.98 -10.61
N VAL A 116 7.71 -10.15 -9.66
CA VAL A 116 8.55 -9.15 -8.98
C VAL A 116 8.85 -9.53 -7.53
N LYS A 117 9.96 -9.03 -7.00
CA LYS A 117 10.34 -9.23 -5.59
C LYS A 117 10.27 -7.91 -4.86
N PRO A 118 9.35 -7.73 -3.90
CA PRO A 118 9.25 -6.53 -3.09
C PRO A 118 10.55 -6.20 -2.35
N LYS A 119 10.95 -4.92 -2.38
CA LYS A 119 12.16 -4.42 -1.69
C LYS A 119 11.84 -3.46 -0.56
N VAL A 120 10.62 -2.95 -0.55
CA VAL A 120 10.12 -2.00 0.45
C VAL A 120 8.94 -2.64 1.17
N PHE A 121 8.90 -2.46 2.47
CA PHE A 121 7.85 -2.98 3.35
C PHE A 121 6.91 -1.85 3.79
N ARG A 122 5.62 -2.13 3.82
CA ARG A 122 4.60 -1.28 4.44
C ARG A 122 3.94 -2.05 5.57
N ASN A 123 4.13 -1.61 6.80
CA ASN A 123 3.44 -2.26 7.92
C ASN A 123 1.96 -1.87 7.95
N THR A 124 1.14 -2.77 8.49
CA THR A 124 -0.27 -2.52 8.79
C THR A 124 -0.40 -1.24 9.61
N GLU A 125 -1.33 -0.37 9.21
CA GLU A 125 -1.56 0.96 9.81
C GLU A 125 -0.31 1.85 9.89
N LEU A 126 0.74 1.56 9.10
CA LEU A 126 2.03 2.27 9.10
C LEU A 126 2.73 2.29 10.47
N ILE A 127 2.38 1.36 11.35
CA ILE A 127 2.93 1.26 12.70
C ILE A 127 4.45 1.01 12.62
N TYR A 128 5.18 1.74 13.42
CA TYR A 128 6.63 1.67 13.50
C TYR A 128 7.08 1.54 14.96
N SER A 129 8.06 0.68 15.18
CA SER A 129 8.95 0.67 16.35
C SER A 129 10.35 0.25 15.91
N ASP A 130 11.31 0.43 16.77
CA ASP A 130 12.68 0.01 16.49
C ASP A 130 12.76 -1.52 16.34
N ASP A 131 12.02 -2.28 17.15
CA ASP A 131 11.95 -3.75 17.06
C ASP A 131 11.35 -4.21 15.72
N ILE A 132 10.27 -3.55 15.26
CA ILE A 132 9.69 -3.82 13.95
C ILE A 132 10.70 -3.51 12.85
N SER A 133 11.41 -2.40 12.94
CA SER A 133 12.41 -2.02 11.95
C SER A 133 13.57 -3.01 11.88
N ASP A 134 13.99 -3.56 13.01
CA ASP A 134 15.02 -4.61 13.08
C ASP A 134 14.53 -5.90 12.40
N ALA A 135 13.32 -6.34 12.70
CA ALA A 135 12.72 -7.50 12.06
C ALA A 135 12.59 -7.32 10.54
N VAL A 136 12.12 -6.15 10.08
CA VAL A 136 11.98 -5.80 8.66
C VAL A 136 13.34 -5.80 7.96
N TYR A 137 14.37 -5.23 8.58
CA TYR A 137 15.73 -5.24 8.05
C TYR A 137 16.28 -6.67 7.92
N LYS A 138 16.11 -7.50 8.97
CA LYS A 138 16.52 -8.92 8.96
C LYS A 138 15.81 -9.75 7.88
N MET A 139 14.58 -9.41 7.51
CA MET A 139 13.87 -10.01 6.37
C MET A 139 14.39 -9.55 5.00
N GLY A 140 15.41 -8.66 4.96
CA GLY A 140 16.13 -8.25 3.75
C GLY A 140 15.54 -7.06 3.01
N PHE A 141 14.62 -6.32 3.64
CA PHE A 141 14.07 -5.08 3.05
C PHE A 141 15.08 -3.94 3.11
N LYS A 142 14.98 -3.03 2.15
CA LYS A 142 15.84 -1.83 2.04
C LYS A 142 15.16 -0.56 2.49
N GLY A 143 13.84 -0.57 2.51
CA GLY A 143 13.02 0.55 2.91
C GLY A 143 11.73 0.12 3.59
N MET A 144 11.16 1.03 4.35
CA MET A 144 9.89 0.83 5.05
C MET A 144 9.08 2.12 4.98
N LEU A 145 7.78 1.97 4.69
CA LEU A 145 6.82 3.06 4.85
C LEU A 145 6.30 3.06 6.28
N THR A 146 6.20 4.25 6.88
CA THR A 146 5.76 4.42 8.25
C THR A 146 4.99 5.72 8.43
N GLU A 147 4.28 5.84 9.54
CA GLU A 147 3.58 7.06 9.93
C GLU A 147 4.55 8.20 10.20
N GLY A 148 4.20 9.39 9.74
CA GLY A 148 4.92 10.63 10.02
C GLY A 148 4.49 11.26 11.34
N ALA A 149 4.67 10.57 12.47
CA ALA A 149 4.17 10.98 13.79
C ALA A 149 4.74 12.34 14.23
N LYS A 150 3.91 13.37 14.28
CA LYS A 150 4.30 14.77 14.57
C LYS A 150 5.02 14.93 15.92
N HIS A 151 4.62 14.17 16.94
CA HIS A 151 5.24 14.25 18.26
C HIS A 151 6.66 13.69 18.29
N ILE A 152 7.02 12.81 17.34
CA ILE A 152 8.37 12.29 17.16
C ILE A 152 9.20 13.21 16.25
N LEU A 153 8.58 13.66 15.16
CA LEU A 153 9.26 14.53 14.18
C LEU A 153 9.53 15.93 14.73
N GLY A 154 8.66 16.44 15.60
CA GLY A 154 8.71 17.82 16.08
C GLY A 154 8.62 18.80 14.91
N TRP A 155 9.70 19.56 14.68
CA TRP A 155 9.81 20.55 13.60
C TRP A 155 10.27 19.95 12.26
N LYS A 156 10.69 18.68 12.25
CA LYS A 156 11.19 18.03 11.03
C LYS A 156 10.07 17.71 10.06
N SER A 157 10.37 17.79 8.76
CA SER A 157 9.41 17.48 7.71
C SER A 157 9.29 15.97 7.47
N PRO A 158 8.08 15.43 7.25
CA PRO A 158 7.90 14.04 6.83
C PRO A 158 8.36 13.79 5.37
N ASN A 159 8.67 14.83 4.61
CA ASN A 159 9.04 14.73 3.20
C ASN A 159 10.51 14.36 2.95
N TYR A 160 11.30 14.25 4.00
CA TYR A 160 12.68 13.75 3.91
C TYR A 160 12.74 12.24 4.11
N MET A 161 13.76 11.65 3.53
CA MET A 161 14.09 10.25 3.77
C MET A 161 14.85 10.12 5.08
N TYR A 162 14.35 9.28 5.99
CA TYR A 162 14.95 8.97 7.26
C TYR A 162 15.64 7.60 7.24
N SER A 163 16.27 7.25 8.33
CA SER A 163 16.84 5.91 8.56
C SER A 163 16.39 5.41 9.91
N SER A 164 16.25 4.09 10.05
CA SER A 164 16.04 3.46 11.35
C SER A 164 17.20 3.77 12.30
N CYS A 165 16.89 4.03 13.57
CA CYS A 165 17.91 4.32 14.58
C CYS A 165 18.82 3.13 14.85
N ILE A 166 18.27 1.91 14.82
CA ILE A 166 19.01 0.68 15.12
C ILE A 166 19.53 -0.03 13.87
N GLN A 167 18.89 0.22 12.70
CA GLN A 167 19.29 -0.32 11.41
C GLN A 167 19.46 0.81 10.37
N PRO A 168 20.55 1.61 10.42
CA PRO A 168 20.69 2.82 9.58
C PRO A 168 20.65 2.56 8.07
N GLN A 169 20.84 1.31 7.65
CA GLN A 169 20.73 0.91 6.25
C GLN A 169 19.27 0.77 5.78
N LEU A 170 18.31 0.54 6.71
CA LEU A 170 16.88 0.55 6.41
C LEU A 170 16.42 2.00 6.29
N LYS A 171 15.95 2.38 5.11
CA LYS A 171 15.41 3.71 4.84
C LYS A 171 13.94 3.78 5.21
N LEU A 172 13.56 4.88 5.83
CA LEU A 172 12.19 5.14 6.26
C LEU A 172 11.60 6.25 5.40
N LEU A 173 10.46 5.95 4.79
CA LEU A 173 9.65 6.89 4.04
C LEU A 173 8.40 7.19 4.84
N LEU A 174 8.26 8.43 5.28
CA LEU A 174 7.19 8.84 6.16
C LEU A 174 5.97 9.29 5.35
N LYS A 175 4.79 8.90 5.81
CA LYS A 175 3.54 9.39 5.24
C LYS A 175 3.44 10.90 5.49
N ASN A 176 3.14 11.66 4.44
CA ASN A 176 2.68 13.01 4.60
C ASN A 176 1.17 12.99 4.89
N ASP A 177 0.80 13.10 6.16
CA ASP A 177 -0.58 13.00 6.61
C ASP A 177 -1.49 14.01 5.95
N ARG A 178 -1.02 15.26 5.83
CA ARG A 178 -1.83 16.32 5.22
C ARG A 178 -2.24 15.94 3.81
N PHE A 179 -1.28 15.63 2.95
CA PHE A 179 -1.59 15.30 1.56
C PHE A 179 -2.39 14.00 1.42
N SER A 180 -2.09 13.01 2.25
CA SER A 180 -2.83 11.75 2.25
C SER A 180 -4.29 11.95 2.67
N GLU A 181 -4.54 12.71 3.75
CA GLU A 181 -5.87 12.99 4.25
C GLU A 181 -6.69 13.88 3.32
N ASP A 182 -6.03 14.84 2.64
CA ASP A 182 -6.70 15.70 1.67
C ASP A 182 -7.31 14.89 0.51
N LEU A 183 -6.67 13.79 0.12
CA LEU A 183 -7.20 12.88 -0.89
C LEU A 183 -8.18 11.85 -0.32
N SER A 184 -7.84 11.21 0.80
CA SER A 184 -8.61 10.06 1.30
C SER A 184 -9.86 10.45 2.07
N MET A 185 -9.81 11.58 2.80
CA MET A 185 -10.87 11.98 3.74
C MET A 185 -11.58 13.26 3.33
N ARG A 186 -10.86 14.21 2.73
CA ARG A 186 -11.40 15.55 2.48
C ARG A 186 -11.84 15.80 1.05
N PHE A 187 -11.43 14.96 0.10
CA PHE A 187 -11.71 15.12 -1.32
C PHE A 187 -13.21 15.32 -1.62
N ASN A 188 -14.07 14.56 -0.94
CA ASN A 188 -15.53 14.63 -1.10
C ASN A 188 -16.24 15.44 0.00
N ASN A 189 -15.49 16.17 0.84
CA ASN A 189 -16.09 16.94 1.94
C ASN A 189 -16.44 18.34 1.49
N TYR A 190 -17.72 18.58 1.18
CA TYR A 190 -18.26 19.87 0.75
C TYR A 190 -18.10 20.99 1.79
N ASN A 191 -17.93 20.65 3.07
CA ASN A 191 -17.73 21.62 4.15
C ASN A 191 -16.26 21.95 4.39
N TRP A 192 -15.34 21.34 3.64
CA TRP A 192 -13.94 21.67 3.76
C TRP A 192 -13.62 23.01 3.09
N ASN A 193 -12.91 23.89 3.78
CA ASN A 193 -12.61 25.24 3.29
C ASN A 193 -11.85 25.25 1.95
N GLU A 194 -11.15 24.17 1.62
CA GLU A 194 -10.39 24.01 0.39
C GLU A 194 -11.15 23.25 -0.71
N TYR A 195 -12.42 22.92 -0.47
CA TYR A 195 -13.26 22.29 -1.49
C TYR A 195 -13.60 23.28 -2.63
N PRO A 196 -13.62 22.84 -3.92
CA PRO A 196 -13.22 21.54 -4.40
C PRO A 196 -11.68 21.39 -4.50
N LEU A 197 -11.18 20.19 -4.24
CA LEU A 197 -9.78 19.87 -4.50
C LEU A 197 -9.60 19.54 -5.98
N THR A 198 -8.94 20.43 -6.70
CA THR A 198 -8.57 20.22 -8.12
C THR A 198 -7.14 19.70 -8.23
N ALA A 199 -6.81 19.08 -9.36
CA ALA A 199 -5.46 18.60 -9.64
C ALA A 199 -4.41 19.73 -9.58
N ASP A 200 -4.71 20.88 -10.18
CA ASP A 200 -3.79 22.04 -10.18
C ASP A 200 -3.52 22.56 -8.78
N LYS A 201 -4.57 22.64 -7.96
CA LYS A 201 -4.45 23.06 -6.56
C LYS A 201 -3.58 22.08 -5.77
N TYR A 202 -3.82 20.78 -5.91
CA TYR A 202 -3.05 19.75 -5.22
C TYR A 202 -1.59 19.73 -5.66
N ILE A 203 -1.33 19.83 -6.97
CA ILE A 203 0.03 19.91 -7.53
C ILE A 203 0.76 21.15 -7.02
N SER A 204 0.08 22.31 -6.95
CA SER A 204 0.69 23.54 -6.42
C SER A 204 1.13 23.39 -4.97
N TRP A 205 0.37 22.67 -4.15
CA TRP A 205 0.74 22.39 -2.77
C TRP A 205 1.94 21.44 -2.65
N ILE A 206 1.97 20.40 -3.49
CA ILE A 206 3.12 19.48 -3.54
C ILE A 206 4.38 20.23 -3.98
N ALA A 207 4.28 21.08 -5.02
CA ALA A 207 5.40 21.85 -5.53
C ALA A 207 5.93 22.91 -4.54
N ALA A 208 5.09 23.40 -3.65
CA ALA A 208 5.48 24.33 -2.58
C ALA A 208 6.11 23.66 -1.35
N THR A 209 6.19 22.32 -1.35
CA THR A 209 6.76 21.55 -0.25
C THR A 209 8.26 21.45 -0.40
N PRO A 210 9.05 21.72 0.67
CA PRO A 210 10.51 21.66 0.63
C PRO A 210 11.05 20.24 0.44
#